data_cd602ff90c1e0203b27e0a23edcec51a
#
_entry.id   cd602ff90c1e0203b27e0a23edcec51a
#
_cell.length_a   1.000
_cell.length_b   1.000
_cell.length_c   1.000
_cell.angle_alpha   90.00
_cell.angle_beta   90.00
_cell.angle_gamma   90.00
#
_symmetry.space_group_name_H-M   'P 1'
#
loop_
_entity.id
_entity.type
_entity.pdbx_description
1 polymer ?
#
loop_
_entity_poly.entity_id
_entity_poly.type
_entity_poly.pdbx_seq_one_letter_code
_entity_poly.pdbx_strand_id
1 'polypeptide(L)'
;MKLKKLLLTAAIAIAGGPVAYAGCGIAGGNVSIIGNDFPAIQALAAGAKACAGDGVTVTTNLTTEHEKLHRASLTANPARNTVSIVATSSIVPLLQDGLVRPLDDLVAKYGQSLKPQQLIKIDGKVMAVAFMSNAQHLFYRTDILAKAGVQPPKTYEEVLVASKAIRTAGIMQHPFALNTKTGWNLAEEFVNMHLGMGGRFFKPGTAEPAINDDAGVKTLTMLKDLVAYSNPDFLTYDSNATQALWESGRVALATMWGSRAGAILDDKGSTPEVVRATALAGAPTVGGGSTPATTLWWDGFTIAKNISNADAEASFRAMMNGLAPANITAHNDAAVWMANGYTPGVAAKGVVASAQAGAKPYPMEPAMDLMHTALGDNLSVFLQGSKPAKQALADTEAAFRTAAKEKGFLK
;
A
#
# COMPACT_ATOMS: atom_id res chain seq x y z
N MET A 1 2.17 45.19 -74.12
CA MET A 1 2.79 45.31 -72.79
C MET A 1 2.25 44.20 -71.93
N LYS A 2 3.03 43.13 -71.68
CA LYS A 2 2.62 41.97 -70.85
C LYS A 2 3.36 42.05 -69.55
N LEU A 3 2.65 42.31 -68.45
CA LEU A 3 3.18 42.32 -67.10
C LEU A 3 3.31 40.86 -66.60
N LYS A 4 4.55 40.38 -66.38
CA LYS A 4 4.80 39.09 -65.68
C LYS A 4 4.68 39.32 -64.19
N LYS A 5 3.75 38.65 -63.50
CA LYS A 5 3.69 38.56 -62.05
C LYS A 5 4.68 37.49 -61.61
N LEU A 6 5.67 37.89 -60.81
CA LEU A 6 6.57 36.99 -60.12
C LEU A 6 5.89 36.56 -58.80
N LEU A 7 5.57 35.27 -58.68
CA LEU A 7 5.13 34.67 -57.41
C LEU A 7 6.38 34.23 -56.62
N LEU A 8 6.64 34.91 -55.55
CA LEU A 8 7.71 34.54 -54.58
C LEU A 8 7.10 33.54 -53.61
N THR A 9 7.43 32.27 -53.74
CA THR A 9 7.07 31.20 -52.76
C THR A 9 8.11 31.22 -51.64
N ALA A 10 7.73 31.75 -50.48
CA ALA A 10 8.54 31.64 -49.26
C ALA A 10 8.37 30.21 -48.69
N ALA A 11 9.41 29.39 -48.82
CA ALA A 11 9.47 28.11 -48.11
C ALA A 11 9.86 28.38 -46.65
N ILE A 12 8.90 28.21 -45.75
CA ILE A 12 9.17 28.19 -44.32
C ILE A 12 9.81 26.83 -44.00
N ALA A 13 11.11 26.80 -43.86
CA ALA A 13 11.80 25.66 -43.28
C ALA A 13 11.52 25.62 -41.77
N ILE A 14 10.62 24.73 -41.38
CA ILE A 14 10.45 24.35 -39.97
C ILE A 14 11.72 23.58 -39.60
N ALA A 15 12.67 24.25 -38.99
CA ALA A 15 13.81 23.61 -38.32
C ALA A 15 13.25 22.92 -37.06
N GLY A 16 12.86 21.65 -37.22
CA GLY A 16 12.68 20.75 -36.09
C GLY A 16 14.04 20.48 -35.46
N GLY A 17 14.42 21.33 -34.51
CA GLY A 17 15.58 21.04 -33.65
C GLY A 17 15.25 19.73 -32.90
N PRO A 18 16.30 18.89 -32.65
CA PRO A 18 16.09 17.71 -31.80
C PRO A 18 15.57 18.21 -30.45
N VAL A 19 14.36 17.73 -30.06
CA VAL A 19 13.93 17.86 -28.68
C VAL A 19 14.96 17.08 -27.88
N ALA A 20 15.93 17.78 -27.30
CA ALA A 20 16.83 17.19 -26.35
C ALA A 20 15.96 16.72 -25.18
N TYR A 21 15.64 15.44 -25.14
CA TYR A 21 15.23 14.79 -23.93
C TYR A 21 16.41 14.95 -22.97
N ALA A 22 16.33 15.94 -22.09
CA ALA A 22 17.26 16.06 -20.99
C ALA A 22 17.01 14.81 -20.13
N GLY A 23 17.79 13.77 -20.30
CA GLY A 23 17.68 12.50 -19.59
C GLY A 23 17.91 12.69 -18.10
N CYS A 24 16.99 13.33 -17.38
CA CYS A 24 16.97 13.63 -15.95
C CYS A 24 18.33 14.09 -15.39
N GLY A 25 19.25 14.56 -16.26
CA GLY A 25 20.64 14.89 -15.95
C GLY A 25 21.50 13.68 -15.54
N ILE A 26 21.09 12.45 -15.82
CA ILE A 26 21.83 11.22 -15.50
C ILE A 26 22.85 10.97 -16.60
N ALA A 27 24.13 10.83 -16.21
CA ALA A 27 25.21 10.62 -17.17
C ALA A 27 25.30 9.21 -17.74
N GLY A 28 24.71 8.21 -17.04
CA GLY A 28 24.69 6.80 -17.43
C GLY A 28 24.36 5.93 -16.24
N GLY A 29 23.96 4.68 -16.51
CA GLY A 29 23.67 3.66 -15.49
C GLY A 29 22.41 2.87 -15.78
N ASN A 30 22.23 1.79 -15.00
CA ASN A 30 21.10 0.90 -15.11
C ASN A 30 20.16 1.13 -13.92
N VAL A 31 18.89 1.33 -14.23
CA VAL A 31 17.81 1.44 -13.24
C VAL A 31 16.87 0.26 -13.45
N SER A 32 16.70 -0.55 -12.44
CA SER A 32 15.77 -1.67 -12.45
C SER A 32 14.91 -1.64 -11.17
N ILE A 33 13.62 -1.38 -11.33
CA ILE A 33 12.68 -1.15 -10.24
C ILE A 33 11.85 -2.41 -10.03
N ILE A 34 11.79 -2.92 -8.79
CA ILE A 34 10.85 -3.94 -8.37
C ILE A 34 9.86 -3.34 -7.37
N GLY A 35 8.57 -3.64 -7.50
CA GLY A 35 7.55 -3.12 -6.60
C GLY A 35 6.19 -3.78 -6.79
N ASN A 36 5.24 -3.39 -5.94
CA ASN A 36 3.85 -3.78 -6.07
C ASN A 36 3.22 -3.17 -7.34
N ASP A 37 2.09 -3.72 -7.76
CA ASP A 37 1.38 -3.29 -8.96
C ASP A 37 0.06 -2.60 -8.59
N PHE A 38 0.09 -1.27 -8.47
CA PHE A 38 -1.09 -0.42 -8.31
C PHE A 38 -0.82 1.01 -8.81
N PRO A 39 -1.86 1.85 -9.03
CA PRO A 39 -1.75 3.11 -9.77
C PRO A 39 -0.65 4.06 -9.31
N ALA A 40 -0.43 4.22 -8.01
CA ALA A 40 0.60 5.13 -7.50
C ALA A 40 2.02 4.68 -7.88
N ILE A 41 2.31 3.37 -7.76
CA ILE A 41 3.63 2.83 -8.14
C ILE A 41 3.82 2.84 -9.66
N GLN A 42 2.74 2.56 -10.40
CA GLN A 42 2.77 2.67 -11.88
C GLN A 42 3.10 4.10 -12.31
N ALA A 43 2.48 5.12 -11.69
CA ALA A 43 2.74 6.54 -11.96
C ALA A 43 4.19 6.92 -11.65
N LEU A 44 4.69 6.51 -10.47
CA LEU A 44 6.08 6.73 -10.06
C LEU A 44 7.07 6.07 -11.04
N ALA A 45 6.82 4.81 -11.40
CA ALA A 45 7.65 4.06 -12.33
C ALA A 45 7.63 4.65 -13.76
N ALA A 46 6.48 5.14 -14.23
CA ALA A 46 6.37 5.85 -15.51
C ALA A 46 7.21 7.13 -15.52
N GLY A 47 7.16 7.92 -14.45
CA GLY A 47 8.00 9.10 -14.29
C GLY A 47 9.49 8.74 -14.25
N ALA A 48 9.88 7.65 -13.59
CA ALA A 48 11.26 7.17 -13.62
C ALA A 48 11.70 6.70 -15.02
N LYS A 49 10.82 6.00 -15.76
CA LYS A 49 11.06 5.57 -17.16
C LYS A 49 11.31 6.72 -18.12
N ALA A 50 10.77 7.90 -17.88
CA ALA A 50 11.02 9.08 -18.69
C ALA A 50 12.50 9.51 -18.67
N CYS A 51 13.32 9.00 -17.74
CA CYS A 51 14.76 9.21 -17.69
C CYS A 51 15.57 8.27 -18.60
N ALA A 52 14.94 7.28 -19.24
CA ALA A 52 15.63 6.39 -20.17
C ALA A 52 16.12 7.18 -21.40
N GLY A 53 17.33 6.88 -21.85
CA GLY A 53 17.97 7.57 -22.97
C GLY A 53 19.40 7.10 -23.15
N ASP A 54 20.23 7.89 -23.85
CA ASP A 54 21.61 7.54 -24.13
C ASP A 54 22.39 7.22 -22.86
N GLY A 55 22.83 5.96 -22.72
CA GLY A 55 23.59 5.47 -21.57
C GLY A 55 22.77 5.20 -20.30
N VAL A 56 21.44 5.39 -20.31
CA VAL A 56 20.56 5.13 -19.17
C VAL A 56 19.46 4.12 -19.55
N THR A 57 19.43 2.98 -18.88
CA THR A 57 18.31 2.03 -19.00
C THR A 57 17.39 2.12 -17.80
N VAL A 58 16.07 2.06 -18.02
CA VAL A 58 15.10 2.02 -16.93
C VAL A 58 14.11 0.89 -17.20
N THR A 59 14.15 -0.13 -16.35
CA THR A 59 13.26 -1.30 -16.39
C THR A 59 12.41 -1.40 -15.14
N THR A 60 11.24 -2.01 -15.25
CA THR A 60 10.33 -2.20 -14.11
C THR A 60 9.79 -3.62 -14.07
N ASN A 61 9.70 -4.15 -12.89
CA ASN A 61 9.00 -5.39 -12.56
C ASN A 61 7.97 -5.08 -11.47
N LEU A 62 6.74 -4.72 -11.88
CA LEU A 62 5.64 -4.47 -10.96
C LEU A 62 4.76 -5.70 -10.88
N THR A 63 4.56 -6.21 -9.65
CA THR A 63 3.82 -7.45 -9.42
C THR A 63 3.26 -7.48 -7.99
N THR A 64 2.09 -8.07 -7.82
CA THR A 64 1.50 -8.31 -6.50
C THR A 64 2.31 -9.30 -5.64
N GLU A 65 3.22 -10.07 -6.24
CA GLU A 65 4.12 -11.02 -5.56
C GLU A 65 5.49 -10.39 -5.19
N HIS A 66 5.61 -9.05 -5.29
CA HIS A 66 6.88 -8.32 -5.10
C HIS A 66 7.57 -8.64 -3.78
N GLU A 67 6.85 -8.83 -2.69
CA GLU A 67 7.41 -9.13 -1.36
C GLU A 67 8.20 -10.43 -1.32
N LYS A 68 7.79 -11.44 -2.09
CA LYS A 68 8.54 -12.70 -2.22
C LYS A 68 9.80 -12.56 -3.08
N LEU A 69 9.80 -11.57 -3.99
CA LEU A 69 10.83 -11.45 -5.03
C LEU A 69 11.92 -10.44 -4.66
N HIS A 70 11.62 -9.35 -3.96
CA HIS A 70 12.59 -8.27 -3.76
C HIS A 70 13.80 -8.73 -2.94
N ARG A 71 13.61 -9.53 -1.89
CA ARG A 71 14.70 -10.05 -1.08
C ARG A 71 15.68 -10.90 -1.93
N ALA A 72 15.17 -11.87 -2.69
CA ALA A 72 15.97 -12.71 -3.58
C ALA A 72 16.66 -11.87 -4.67
N SER A 73 15.97 -10.87 -5.20
CA SER A 73 16.47 -9.96 -6.21
C SER A 73 17.66 -9.12 -5.71
N LEU A 74 17.59 -8.58 -4.48
CA LEU A 74 18.62 -7.76 -3.89
C LEU A 74 19.80 -8.59 -3.32
N THR A 75 19.61 -9.87 -3.03
CA THR A 75 20.67 -10.79 -2.56
C THR A 75 21.65 -11.15 -3.69
N ALA A 76 21.21 -11.12 -4.94
CA ALA A 76 22.11 -11.40 -6.08
C ALA A 76 23.30 -10.41 -6.13
N ASN A 77 24.42 -10.83 -6.68
CA ASN A 77 25.64 -10.00 -6.78
C ASN A 77 26.15 -9.93 -8.25
N PRO A 78 25.99 -8.77 -8.95
CA PRO A 78 25.26 -7.58 -8.51
C PRO A 78 23.75 -7.84 -8.31
N ALA A 79 23.07 -6.96 -7.56
CA ALA A 79 21.63 -7.05 -7.39
C ALA A 79 20.90 -7.01 -8.74
N ARG A 80 19.86 -7.84 -8.90
CA ARG A 80 19.05 -7.88 -10.13
C ARG A 80 18.20 -6.63 -10.31
N ASN A 81 17.75 -6.05 -9.18
CA ASN A 81 17.06 -4.77 -9.17
C ASN A 81 17.85 -3.76 -8.37
N THR A 82 17.98 -2.54 -8.90
CA THR A 82 18.72 -1.45 -8.27
C THR A 82 17.86 -0.69 -7.28
N VAL A 83 16.55 -0.68 -7.51
CA VAL A 83 15.51 -0.04 -6.65
C VAL A 83 14.52 -1.08 -6.19
N SER A 84 14.24 -1.09 -4.90
CA SER A 84 13.08 -1.79 -4.33
C SER A 84 12.07 -0.78 -3.81
N ILE A 85 10.83 -0.88 -4.28
CA ILE A 85 9.70 -0.22 -3.65
C ILE A 85 9.38 -1.01 -2.39
N VAL A 86 9.39 -0.32 -1.27
CA VAL A 86 9.22 -0.89 0.07
C VAL A 86 8.08 -0.20 0.80
N ALA A 87 7.47 -0.94 1.70
CA ALA A 87 6.52 -0.42 2.67
C ALA A 87 7.08 -0.52 4.09
N THR A 88 6.34 -0.04 5.04
CA THR A 88 6.69 -0.08 6.48
C THR A 88 7.11 -1.49 6.95
N SER A 89 6.47 -2.55 6.45
CA SER A 89 6.80 -3.94 6.82
C SER A 89 8.05 -4.46 6.10
N SER A 90 8.17 -4.22 4.81
CA SER A 90 9.13 -4.92 3.95
C SER A 90 10.54 -4.35 3.98
N ILE A 91 10.75 -3.14 4.52
CA ILE A 91 12.09 -2.57 4.67
C ILE A 91 12.90 -3.27 5.77
N VAL A 92 12.25 -3.70 6.85
CA VAL A 92 12.94 -4.26 8.03
C VAL A 92 13.78 -5.50 7.69
N PRO A 93 13.24 -6.55 7.02
CA PRO A 93 14.04 -7.71 6.63
C PRO A 93 15.16 -7.38 5.66
N LEU A 94 15.00 -6.38 4.76
CA LEU A 94 16.07 -5.95 3.87
C LEU A 94 17.23 -5.27 4.61
N LEU A 95 16.93 -4.54 5.68
CA LEU A 95 17.92 -3.92 6.56
C LEU A 95 18.68 -4.98 7.36
N GLN A 96 17.98 -5.93 7.93
CA GLN A 96 18.57 -7.04 8.70
C GLN A 96 19.55 -7.87 7.88
N ASP A 97 19.20 -8.13 6.62
CA ASP A 97 20.06 -8.86 5.69
C ASP A 97 21.16 -7.97 5.08
N GLY A 98 21.19 -6.67 5.39
CA GLY A 98 22.17 -5.72 4.87
C GLY A 98 22.12 -5.53 3.35
N LEU A 99 20.93 -5.64 2.74
CA LEU A 99 20.70 -5.63 1.30
C LEU A 99 20.53 -4.23 0.69
N VAL A 100 20.29 -3.22 1.53
CA VAL A 100 20.06 -1.83 1.11
C VAL A 100 21.15 -0.90 1.64
N ARG A 101 21.39 0.21 0.95
CA ARG A 101 22.39 1.19 1.28
C ARG A 101 21.79 2.44 1.92
N PRO A 102 22.53 3.16 2.79
CA PRO A 102 22.16 4.51 3.21
C PRO A 102 22.04 5.45 2.00
N LEU A 103 21.08 6.36 2.06
CA LEU A 103 20.76 7.31 0.99
C LEU A 103 21.22 8.74 1.30
N ASP A 104 21.88 8.98 2.45
CA ASP A 104 22.23 10.33 2.94
C ASP A 104 22.99 11.15 1.89
N ASP A 105 24.00 10.56 1.25
CA ASP A 105 24.81 11.24 0.22
C ASP A 105 23.99 11.57 -1.04
N LEU A 106 23.09 10.66 -1.45
CA LEU A 106 22.21 10.86 -2.60
C LEU A 106 21.13 11.91 -2.30
N VAL A 107 20.58 11.88 -1.09
CA VAL A 107 19.64 12.90 -0.60
C VAL A 107 20.32 14.28 -0.54
N ALA A 108 21.54 14.37 -0.01
CA ALA A 108 22.28 15.63 0.04
C ALA A 108 22.55 16.21 -1.36
N LYS A 109 22.83 15.35 -2.35
CA LYS A 109 23.14 15.79 -3.72
C LYS A 109 21.90 16.07 -4.56
N TYR A 110 20.85 15.29 -4.45
CA TYR A 110 19.73 15.27 -5.39
C TYR A 110 18.34 15.32 -4.72
N GLY A 111 18.28 15.35 -3.39
CA GLY A 111 17.05 15.28 -2.62
C GLY A 111 16.53 16.62 -2.09
N GLN A 112 16.92 17.76 -2.65
CA GLN A 112 16.56 19.09 -2.14
C GLN A 112 15.06 19.38 -2.14
N SER A 113 14.29 18.69 -2.99
CA SER A 113 12.84 18.81 -3.04
C SER A 113 12.11 17.91 -2.04
N LEU A 114 12.82 17.01 -1.34
CA LEU A 114 12.23 16.10 -0.37
C LEU A 114 11.86 16.83 0.93
N LYS A 115 10.69 16.52 1.46
CA LYS A 115 10.26 17.01 2.77
C LYS A 115 10.84 16.13 3.89
N PRO A 116 11.09 16.66 5.09
CA PRO A 116 11.67 15.88 6.19
C PRO A 116 10.92 14.57 6.51
N GLN A 117 9.58 14.57 6.43
CA GLN A 117 8.75 13.40 6.69
C GLN A 117 8.86 12.29 5.62
N GLN A 118 9.46 12.58 4.46
CA GLN A 118 9.74 11.56 3.44
C GLN A 118 11.03 10.78 3.74
N LEU A 119 11.90 11.30 4.61
CA LEU A 119 13.17 10.71 4.92
C LEU A 119 13.02 9.68 6.04
N ILE A 120 12.92 8.40 5.68
CA ILE A 120 12.79 7.30 6.63
C ILE A 120 14.19 7.02 7.21
N LYS A 121 14.37 7.43 8.46
CA LYS A 121 15.63 7.26 9.19
C LYS A 121 15.57 6.03 10.08
N ILE A 122 16.58 5.18 9.96
CA ILE A 122 16.79 4.01 10.81
C ILE A 122 18.26 4.06 11.27
N ASP A 123 18.48 3.98 12.56
CA ASP A 123 19.80 4.15 13.18
C ASP A 123 20.51 5.45 12.74
N GLY A 124 19.74 6.53 12.61
CA GLY A 124 20.22 7.85 12.25
C GLY A 124 20.53 8.07 10.77
N LYS A 125 20.43 7.04 9.91
CA LYS A 125 20.68 7.09 8.46
C LYS A 125 19.39 7.07 7.67
N VAL A 126 19.33 7.79 6.56
CA VAL A 126 18.20 7.73 5.62
C VAL A 126 18.29 6.40 4.86
N MET A 127 17.35 5.48 5.12
CA MET A 127 17.34 4.15 4.49
C MET A 127 16.29 4.01 3.40
N ALA A 128 15.27 4.88 3.39
CA ALA A 128 14.29 4.96 2.30
C ALA A 128 13.77 6.39 2.14
N VAL A 129 13.21 6.67 0.96
CA VAL A 129 12.43 7.88 0.68
C VAL A 129 10.98 7.48 0.53
N ALA A 130 10.13 7.87 1.49
CA ALA A 130 8.70 7.67 1.42
C ALA A 130 8.07 8.62 0.40
N PHE A 131 7.10 8.11 -0.36
CA PHE A 131 6.39 8.92 -1.36
C PHE A 131 4.89 9.01 -1.12
N MET A 132 4.29 8.07 -0.38
CA MET A 132 2.88 8.11 -0.04
C MET A 132 2.60 7.58 1.36
N SER A 133 1.49 8.04 1.93
CA SER A 133 0.88 7.46 3.12
C SER A 133 -0.30 6.60 2.73
N ASN A 134 -0.59 5.55 3.50
CA ASN A 134 -1.72 4.68 3.27
C ASN A 134 -2.32 4.18 4.60
N ALA A 135 -3.57 3.78 4.56
CA ALA A 135 -4.27 3.08 5.62
C ALA A 135 -5.48 2.38 5.00
N GLN A 136 -5.92 1.29 5.59
CA GLN A 136 -7.25 0.77 5.28
C GLN A 136 -8.29 1.65 5.99
N HIS A 137 -9.41 1.92 5.32
CA HIS A 137 -10.49 2.72 5.88
C HIS A 137 -11.85 2.29 5.33
N LEU A 138 -12.92 2.87 5.86
CA LEU A 138 -14.27 2.50 5.46
C LEU A 138 -14.68 3.14 4.13
N PHE A 139 -15.15 2.30 3.22
CA PHE A 139 -15.93 2.64 2.03
C PHE A 139 -17.38 2.23 2.27
N TYR A 140 -18.35 3.07 1.92
CA TYR A 140 -19.76 2.74 2.07
C TYR A 140 -20.63 3.34 0.96
N ARG A 141 -21.68 2.59 0.58
CA ARG A 141 -22.68 2.97 -0.43
C ARG A 141 -23.82 3.73 0.25
N THR A 142 -23.86 5.05 0.05
CA THR A 142 -24.87 5.94 0.65
C THR A 142 -26.30 5.58 0.25
N ASP A 143 -26.51 5.18 -1.01
CA ASP A 143 -27.82 4.75 -1.55
C ASP A 143 -28.33 3.45 -0.91
N ILE A 144 -27.44 2.47 -0.67
CA ILE A 144 -27.79 1.18 -0.06
C ILE A 144 -28.07 1.37 1.43
N LEU A 145 -27.24 2.15 2.14
CA LEU A 145 -27.47 2.47 3.54
C LEU A 145 -28.80 3.19 3.76
N ALA A 146 -29.14 4.16 2.90
CA ALA A 146 -30.42 4.86 2.93
C ALA A 146 -31.60 3.90 2.69
N LYS A 147 -31.51 3.00 1.70
CA LYS A 147 -32.55 1.97 1.46
C LYS A 147 -32.74 1.03 2.63
N ALA A 148 -31.67 0.69 3.36
CA ALA A 148 -31.69 -0.18 4.53
C ALA A 148 -32.09 0.58 5.82
N GLY A 149 -32.24 1.91 5.78
CA GLY A 149 -32.59 2.74 6.93
C GLY A 149 -31.48 2.82 8.00
N VAL A 150 -30.22 2.67 7.61
CA VAL A 150 -29.07 2.70 8.53
C VAL A 150 -28.14 3.88 8.27
N GLN A 151 -27.50 4.36 9.33
CA GLN A 151 -26.52 5.43 9.23
C GLN A 151 -25.12 4.86 8.85
N PRO A 152 -24.21 5.69 8.32
CA PRO A 152 -22.83 5.30 8.09
C PRO A 152 -22.15 4.81 9.38
N PRO A 153 -21.62 3.58 9.42
CA PRO A 153 -21.05 3.01 10.62
C PRO A 153 -19.72 3.67 11.00
N LYS A 154 -19.46 3.75 12.30
CA LYS A 154 -18.21 4.29 12.89
C LYS A 154 -17.42 3.20 13.62
N THR A 155 -18.07 2.09 13.98
CA THR A 155 -17.46 0.95 14.65
C THR A 155 -17.72 -0.33 13.86
N TYR A 156 -16.93 -1.37 14.07
CA TYR A 156 -17.18 -2.66 13.43
C TYR A 156 -18.46 -3.34 13.93
N GLU A 157 -18.87 -3.07 15.16
CA GLU A 157 -20.16 -3.48 15.68
C GLU A 157 -21.32 -2.84 14.87
N GLU A 158 -21.19 -1.55 14.53
CA GLU A 158 -22.16 -0.87 13.66
C GLU A 158 -22.09 -1.37 12.21
N VAL A 159 -20.89 -1.77 11.70
CA VAL A 159 -20.76 -2.44 10.39
C VAL A 159 -21.56 -3.76 10.38
N LEU A 160 -21.49 -4.56 11.44
CA LEU A 160 -22.30 -5.78 11.57
C LEU A 160 -23.80 -5.48 11.59
N VAL A 161 -24.22 -4.46 12.33
CA VAL A 161 -25.64 -4.02 12.37
C VAL A 161 -26.12 -3.59 10.99
N ALA A 162 -25.35 -2.76 10.29
CA ALA A 162 -25.66 -2.28 8.94
C ALA A 162 -25.71 -3.46 7.94
N SER A 163 -24.73 -4.36 7.99
CA SER A 163 -24.68 -5.54 7.12
C SER A 163 -25.89 -6.46 7.33
N LYS A 164 -26.27 -6.66 8.58
CA LYS A 164 -27.48 -7.42 8.94
C LYS A 164 -28.75 -6.76 8.39
N ALA A 165 -28.89 -5.45 8.55
CA ALA A 165 -30.04 -4.70 8.07
C ALA A 165 -30.18 -4.79 6.54
N ILE A 166 -29.08 -4.60 5.80
CA ILE A 166 -29.04 -4.69 4.33
C ILE A 166 -29.44 -6.09 3.86
N ARG A 167 -28.92 -7.14 4.51
CA ARG A 167 -29.27 -8.55 4.20
C ARG A 167 -30.72 -8.84 4.52
N THR A 168 -31.22 -8.43 5.70
CA THR A 168 -32.60 -8.68 6.14
C THR A 168 -33.61 -7.97 5.24
N ALA A 169 -33.28 -6.78 4.73
CA ALA A 169 -34.10 -6.06 3.77
C ALA A 169 -34.06 -6.66 2.34
N GLY A 170 -33.34 -7.75 2.13
CA GLY A 170 -33.21 -8.40 0.82
C GLY A 170 -32.47 -7.59 -0.24
N ILE A 171 -31.77 -6.52 0.17
CA ILE A 171 -31.06 -5.61 -0.75
C ILE A 171 -29.81 -6.30 -1.29
N MET A 172 -29.03 -6.95 -0.42
CA MET A 172 -27.78 -7.61 -0.77
C MET A 172 -27.48 -8.75 0.21
N GLN A 173 -27.21 -9.96 -0.32
CA GLN A 173 -26.92 -11.14 0.50
C GLN A 173 -25.54 -11.05 1.17
N HIS A 174 -24.55 -10.50 0.48
CA HIS A 174 -23.16 -10.36 0.93
C HIS A 174 -22.72 -8.90 0.89
N PRO A 175 -23.18 -8.04 1.84
CA PRO A 175 -23.00 -6.60 1.77
C PRO A 175 -21.61 -6.10 2.16
N PHE A 176 -20.74 -6.94 2.72
CA PHE A 176 -19.46 -6.52 3.28
C PHE A 176 -18.26 -7.25 2.65
N ALA A 177 -17.12 -6.58 2.55
CA ALA A 177 -15.85 -7.17 2.13
C ALA A 177 -14.65 -6.62 2.92
N LEU A 178 -13.67 -7.50 3.11
CA LEU A 178 -12.31 -7.25 3.66
C LEU A 178 -11.27 -7.87 2.71
N ASN A 179 -10.01 -7.51 2.88
CA ASN A 179 -8.89 -8.15 2.15
C ASN A 179 -8.43 -9.42 2.88
N THR A 180 -9.20 -10.49 2.78
CA THR A 180 -9.01 -11.71 3.59
C THR A 180 -8.32 -12.86 2.87
N LYS A 181 -7.70 -12.63 1.71
CA LYS A 181 -6.89 -13.66 1.03
C LYS A 181 -5.87 -14.25 2.01
N THR A 182 -5.87 -15.57 2.13
CA THR A 182 -4.92 -16.31 2.98
C THR A 182 -3.49 -15.86 2.71
N GLY A 183 -2.69 -15.72 3.75
CA GLY A 183 -1.34 -15.16 3.72
C GLY A 183 -1.35 -13.69 4.15
N TRP A 184 -0.55 -12.87 3.48
CA TRP A 184 -0.26 -11.49 3.89
C TRP A 184 -1.52 -10.65 4.17
N ASN A 185 -2.51 -10.71 3.29
CA ASN A 185 -3.74 -9.90 3.44
C ASN A 185 -4.52 -10.26 4.71
N LEU A 186 -4.72 -11.56 4.98
CA LEU A 186 -5.44 -12.01 6.17
C LEU A 186 -4.69 -11.63 7.45
N ALA A 187 -3.35 -11.73 7.44
CA ALA A 187 -2.53 -11.27 8.56
C ALA A 187 -2.71 -9.78 8.82
N GLU A 188 -2.74 -8.95 7.78
CA GLU A 188 -2.95 -7.50 7.91
C GLU A 188 -4.32 -7.16 8.50
N GLU A 189 -5.38 -7.87 8.10
CA GLU A 189 -6.71 -7.68 8.71
C GLU A 189 -6.68 -8.02 10.21
N PHE A 190 -5.94 -9.07 10.60
CA PHE A 190 -5.75 -9.38 12.02
C PHE A 190 -4.93 -8.28 12.72
N VAL A 191 -3.84 -7.80 12.13
CA VAL A 191 -2.99 -6.74 12.70
C VAL A 191 -3.81 -5.48 12.96
N ASN A 192 -4.56 -5.02 11.97
CA ASN A 192 -5.42 -3.86 12.07
C ASN A 192 -6.46 -3.98 13.20
N MET A 193 -7.17 -5.09 13.22
CA MET A 193 -8.22 -5.35 14.20
C MET A 193 -7.64 -5.51 15.60
N HIS A 194 -6.51 -6.23 15.75
CA HIS A 194 -5.86 -6.49 17.02
C HIS A 194 -5.34 -5.21 17.69
N LEU A 195 -4.74 -4.30 16.93
CA LEU A 195 -4.34 -2.98 17.42
C LEU A 195 -5.54 -2.13 17.81
N GLY A 196 -6.64 -2.19 17.04
CA GLY A 196 -7.91 -1.55 17.39
C GLY A 196 -8.52 -2.05 18.70
N MET A 197 -8.38 -3.34 18.98
CA MET A 197 -8.75 -3.98 20.26
C MET A 197 -7.80 -3.64 21.43
N GLY A 198 -6.70 -2.89 21.18
CA GLY A 198 -5.67 -2.59 22.17
C GLY A 198 -4.70 -3.76 22.43
N GLY A 199 -4.67 -4.75 21.55
CA GLY A 199 -3.80 -5.91 21.62
C GLY A 199 -2.32 -5.60 21.35
N ARG A 200 -1.46 -6.55 21.64
CA ARG A 200 0.00 -6.49 21.47
C ARG A 200 0.48 -7.76 20.79
N PHE A 201 1.49 -7.64 19.93
CA PHE A 201 2.09 -8.81 19.25
C PHE A 201 3.12 -9.51 20.11
N PHE A 202 3.86 -8.73 20.91
CA PHE A 202 4.95 -9.23 21.75
C PHE A 202 4.82 -8.74 23.17
N LYS A 203 5.43 -9.49 24.11
CA LYS A 203 5.64 -9.02 25.49
C LYS A 203 6.61 -7.83 25.47
N PRO A 204 6.39 -6.80 26.29
CA PRO A 204 7.20 -5.59 26.28
C PRO A 204 8.71 -5.85 26.34
N GLY A 205 9.46 -5.27 25.39
CA GLY A 205 10.92 -5.37 25.33
C GLY A 205 11.48 -6.73 24.91
N THR A 206 10.65 -7.63 24.40
CA THR A 206 11.05 -8.98 23.97
C THR A 206 10.45 -9.33 22.61
N ALA A 207 10.92 -10.42 21.99
CA ALA A 207 10.28 -11.05 20.84
C ALA A 207 9.32 -12.20 21.25
N GLU A 208 9.01 -12.36 22.54
CA GLU A 208 8.05 -13.37 22.99
C GLU A 208 6.63 -13.00 22.52
N PRO A 209 5.94 -13.89 21.79
CA PRO A 209 4.60 -13.59 21.27
C PRO A 209 3.59 -13.43 22.39
N ALA A 210 2.56 -12.59 22.17
CA ALA A 210 1.53 -12.25 23.14
C ALA A 210 0.15 -12.09 22.50
N ILE A 211 -0.12 -12.79 21.40
CA ILE A 211 -1.40 -12.69 20.68
C ILE A 211 -2.48 -13.66 21.17
N ASN A 212 -2.11 -14.72 21.90
CA ASN A 212 -3.05 -15.72 22.40
C ASN A 212 -3.65 -15.29 23.75
N ASP A 213 -4.25 -14.13 23.76
CA ASP A 213 -4.94 -13.52 24.89
C ASP A 213 -6.42 -13.19 24.55
N ASP A 214 -7.11 -12.51 25.46
CA ASP A 214 -8.51 -12.12 25.25
C ASP A 214 -8.69 -11.14 24.09
N ALA A 215 -7.72 -10.24 23.83
CA ALA A 215 -7.75 -9.33 22.71
C ALA A 215 -7.62 -10.09 21.37
N GLY A 216 -6.71 -11.07 21.30
CA GLY A 216 -6.55 -11.94 20.13
C GLY A 216 -7.81 -12.76 19.83
N VAL A 217 -8.43 -13.35 20.85
CA VAL A 217 -9.69 -14.10 20.68
C VAL A 217 -10.82 -13.19 20.19
N LYS A 218 -10.97 -11.99 20.77
CA LYS A 218 -11.98 -11.01 20.34
C LYS A 218 -11.73 -10.54 18.91
N THR A 219 -10.45 -10.33 18.55
CA THR A 219 -10.04 -9.97 17.18
C THR A 219 -10.50 -11.02 16.17
N LEU A 220 -10.19 -12.29 16.40
CA LEU A 220 -10.60 -13.38 15.52
C LEU A 220 -12.13 -13.52 15.46
N THR A 221 -12.80 -13.39 16.59
CA THR A 221 -14.27 -13.46 16.66
C THR A 221 -14.90 -12.37 15.80
N MET A 222 -14.47 -11.12 15.94
CA MET A 222 -14.95 -10.01 15.12
C MET A 222 -14.71 -10.24 13.62
N LEU A 223 -13.51 -10.69 13.23
CA LEU A 223 -13.22 -11.03 11.84
C LEU A 223 -14.16 -12.12 11.31
N LYS A 224 -14.41 -13.15 12.11
CA LYS A 224 -15.34 -14.22 11.72
C LYS A 224 -16.78 -13.72 11.56
N ASP A 225 -17.24 -12.87 12.46
CA ASP A 225 -18.57 -12.26 12.39
C ASP A 225 -18.71 -11.37 11.14
N LEU A 226 -17.67 -10.63 10.78
CA LEU A 226 -17.65 -9.79 9.59
C LEU A 226 -17.66 -10.62 8.29
N VAL A 227 -16.82 -11.64 8.17
CA VAL A 227 -16.78 -12.49 6.95
C VAL A 227 -18.06 -13.32 6.77
N ALA A 228 -18.88 -13.50 7.79
CA ALA A 228 -20.22 -14.08 7.65
C ALA A 228 -21.14 -13.22 6.76
N TYR A 229 -20.81 -11.95 6.54
CA TYR A 229 -21.49 -11.03 5.61
C TYR A 229 -20.77 -10.87 4.28
N SER A 230 -19.65 -11.54 4.07
CA SER A 230 -18.90 -11.60 2.81
C SER A 230 -19.35 -12.80 1.94
N ASN A 231 -18.95 -12.80 0.67
CA ASN A 231 -19.15 -13.97 -0.18
C ASN A 231 -18.37 -15.18 0.37
N PRO A 232 -18.82 -16.42 0.10
CA PRO A 232 -18.18 -17.64 0.63
C PRO A 232 -16.71 -17.81 0.26
N ASP A 233 -16.27 -17.22 -0.85
CA ASP A 233 -14.89 -17.25 -1.35
C ASP A 233 -13.98 -16.13 -0.78
N PHE A 234 -14.38 -15.52 0.34
CA PHE A 234 -13.68 -14.39 0.99
C PHE A 234 -12.18 -14.63 1.22
N LEU A 235 -11.73 -15.87 1.41
CA LEU A 235 -10.30 -16.20 1.56
C LEU A 235 -9.47 -16.07 0.27
N THR A 236 -10.08 -15.67 -0.83
CA THR A 236 -9.39 -15.36 -2.09
C THR A 236 -9.26 -13.86 -2.35
N TYR A 237 -9.84 -12.99 -1.48
CA TYR A 237 -9.91 -11.55 -1.70
C TYR A 237 -8.64 -10.85 -1.25
N ASP A 238 -7.79 -10.52 -2.22
CA ASP A 238 -6.75 -9.50 -2.08
C ASP A 238 -7.32 -8.11 -2.40
N SER A 239 -6.47 -7.10 -2.35
CA SER A 239 -6.89 -5.71 -2.58
C SER A 239 -7.50 -5.48 -3.98
N ASN A 240 -7.05 -6.21 -5.01
CA ASN A 240 -7.59 -6.09 -6.36
C ASN A 240 -8.97 -6.74 -6.46
N ALA A 241 -9.14 -7.92 -5.87
CA ALA A 241 -10.44 -8.61 -5.84
C ALA A 241 -11.48 -7.81 -5.05
N THR A 242 -11.11 -7.25 -3.90
CA THR A 242 -12.02 -6.41 -3.09
C THR A 242 -12.40 -5.13 -3.83
N GLN A 243 -11.45 -4.48 -4.52
CA GLN A 243 -11.73 -3.33 -5.38
C GLN A 243 -12.70 -3.69 -6.50
N ALA A 244 -12.49 -4.80 -7.20
CA ALA A 244 -13.37 -5.25 -8.28
C ALA A 244 -14.80 -5.57 -7.80
N LEU A 245 -14.96 -6.11 -6.59
CA LEU A 245 -16.27 -6.28 -5.95
C LEU A 245 -16.97 -4.94 -5.72
N TRP A 246 -16.23 -3.92 -5.28
CA TRP A 246 -16.76 -2.58 -5.08
C TRP A 246 -17.19 -1.94 -6.40
N GLU A 247 -16.28 -1.89 -7.37
CA GLU A 247 -16.50 -1.27 -8.69
C GLU A 247 -17.69 -1.88 -9.43
N SER A 248 -17.91 -3.18 -9.27
CA SER A 248 -19.08 -3.90 -9.81
C SER A 248 -20.37 -3.72 -8.99
N GLY A 249 -20.35 -2.94 -7.90
CA GLY A 249 -21.50 -2.70 -7.03
C GLY A 249 -21.98 -3.91 -6.24
N ARG A 250 -21.14 -4.92 -6.06
CA ARG A 250 -21.48 -6.21 -5.40
C ARG A 250 -21.36 -6.17 -3.89
N VAL A 251 -20.87 -5.07 -3.31
CA VAL A 251 -20.78 -4.83 -1.87
C VAL A 251 -21.28 -3.43 -1.52
N ALA A 252 -21.74 -3.25 -0.31
CA ALA A 252 -22.27 -1.99 0.21
C ALA A 252 -21.34 -1.32 1.23
N LEU A 253 -20.52 -2.12 1.89
CA LEU A 253 -19.56 -1.74 2.92
C LEU A 253 -18.26 -2.51 2.67
N ALA A 254 -17.13 -1.85 2.79
CA ALA A 254 -15.83 -2.51 2.76
C ALA A 254 -14.79 -1.72 3.55
N THR A 255 -13.82 -2.40 4.13
CA THR A 255 -12.56 -1.77 4.53
C THR A 255 -11.49 -2.13 3.51
N MET A 256 -10.91 -1.10 2.90
CA MET A 256 -9.95 -1.22 1.82
C MET A 256 -8.85 -0.18 1.95
N TRP A 257 -7.73 -0.42 1.28
CA TRP A 257 -6.63 0.53 1.20
C TRP A 257 -7.05 1.85 0.55
N GLY A 258 -6.68 2.97 1.17
CA GLY A 258 -6.94 4.32 0.66
C GLY A 258 -6.34 4.58 -0.72
N SER A 259 -5.25 3.90 -1.09
CA SER A 259 -4.68 3.93 -2.44
C SER A 259 -5.62 3.40 -3.54
N ARG A 260 -6.74 2.76 -3.19
CA ARG A 260 -7.78 2.32 -4.13
C ARG A 260 -8.86 3.36 -4.36
N ALA A 261 -8.95 4.38 -3.48
CA ALA A 261 -10.04 5.34 -3.50
C ALA A 261 -10.11 6.13 -4.80
N GLY A 262 -8.97 6.53 -5.37
CA GLY A 262 -8.92 7.25 -6.64
C GLY A 262 -9.54 6.45 -7.79
N ALA A 263 -9.14 5.19 -7.95
CA ALA A 263 -9.68 4.31 -9.00
C ALA A 263 -11.17 4.00 -8.80
N ILE A 264 -11.61 3.81 -7.54
CA ILE A 264 -13.02 3.55 -7.21
C ILE A 264 -13.91 4.76 -7.49
N LEU A 265 -13.40 5.97 -7.29
CA LEU A 265 -14.12 7.23 -7.55
C LEU A 265 -14.00 7.70 -9.00
N ASP A 266 -13.27 6.98 -9.86
CA ASP A 266 -13.15 7.19 -11.29
C ASP A 266 -14.23 6.38 -12.05
N ASP A 267 -14.80 6.95 -13.09
CA ASP A 267 -15.83 6.31 -13.92
C ASP A 267 -15.27 5.32 -14.96
N LYS A 268 -13.94 5.10 -14.99
CA LYS A 268 -13.30 4.12 -15.87
C LYS A 268 -13.41 2.67 -15.37
N GLY A 269 -13.33 2.47 -14.06
CA GLY A 269 -13.45 1.15 -13.42
C GLY A 269 -14.82 0.91 -12.82
N SER A 270 -15.37 1.92 -12.16
CA SER A 270 -16.66 1.85 -11.48
C SER A 270 -17.81 2.32 -12.38
N THR A 271 -19.01 1.78 -12.16
CA THR A 271 -20.21 2.34 -12.82
C THR A 271 -20.51 3.73 -12.27
N PRO A 272 -21.10 4.65 -13.08
CA PRO A 272 -21.45 6.01 -12.60
C PRO A 272 -22.35 6.02 -11.35
N GLU A 273 -23.17 4.99 -11.16
CA GLU A 273 -24.01 4.83 -9.97
C GLU A 273 -23.15 4.53 -8.72
N VAL A 274 -22.19 3.61 -8.85
CA VAL A 274 -21.26 3.25 -7.77
C VAL A 274 -20.43 4.47 -7.39
N VAL A 275 -19.87 5.20 -8.37
CA VAL A 275 -19.08 6.42 -8.12
C VAL A 275 -19.90 7.44 -7.32
N ARG A 276 -21.10 7.79 -7.79
CA ARG A 276 -21.95 8.80 -7.13
C ARG A 276 -22.36 8.42 -5.71
N ALA A 277 -22.57 7.12 -5.47
CA ALA A 277 -23.03 6.61 -4.18
C ALA A 277 -21.91 6.20 -3.23
N THR A 278 -20.64 6.21 -3.69
CA THR A 278 -19.50 5.87 -2.84
C THR A 278 -19.15 7.04 -1.91
N ALA A 279 -19.07 6.77 -0.63
CA ALA A 279 -18.53 7.69 0.37
C ALA A 279 -17.42 7.02 1.18
N LEU A 280 -16.50 7.85 1.70
CA LEU A 280 -15.32 7.44 2.42
C LEU A 280 -15.36 7.99 3.85
N ALA A 281 -15.00 7.15 4.83
CA ALA A 281 -14.83 7.53 6.23
C ALA A 281 -13.50 6.97 6.78
N GLY A 282 -13.06 7.44 7.93
CA GLY A 282 -11.96 6.83 8.66
C GLY A 282 -12.23 5.36 8.97
N ALA A 283 -11.19 4.61 9.31
CA ALA A 283 -11.33 3.23 9.73
C ALA A 283 -12.25 3.13 10.96
N PRO A 284 -13.13 2.12 11.01
CA PRO A 284 -13.97 1.90 12.18
C PRO A 284 -13.13 1.61 13.43
N THR A 285 -13.62 2.00 14.60
CA THR A 285 -13.11 1.49 15.89
C THR A 285 -13.74 0.13 16.21
N VAL A 286 -13.28 -0.54 17.28
CA VAL A 286 -13.76 -1.87 17.66
C VAL A 286 -13.65 -2.09 19.15
N GLY A 287 -14.50 -2.97 19.70
CA GLY A 287 -14.43 -3.40 21.09
C GLY A 287 -14.67 -2.29 22.12
N GLY A 288 -15.38 -1.22 21.75
CA GLY A 288 -15.61 -0.04 22.59
C GLY A 288 -14.38 0.86 22.73
N GLY A 289 -13.29 0.59 21.99
CA GLY A 289 -12.10 1.44 21.97
C GLY A 289 -12.26 2.69 21.12
N SER A 290 -11.31 3.63 21.25
CA SER A 290 -11.25 4.86 20.45
C SER A 290 -10.18 4.83 19.36
N THR A 291 -9.32 3.84 19.35
CA THR A 291 -8.27 3.67 18.33
C THR A 291 -8.90 3.10 17.05
N PRO A 292 -8.73 3.74 15.87
CA PRO A 292 -9.14 3.16 14.61
C PRO A 292 -8.49 1.79 14.39
N ALA A 293 -9.28 0.79 13.99
CA ALA A 293 -8.78 -0.56 13.71
C ALA A 293 -8.15 -0.59 12.32
N THR A 294 -7.03 0.07 12.19
CA THR A 294 -6.18 0.17 11.00
C THR A 294 -4.77 0.54 11.40
N THR A 295 -3.84 0.28 10.51
CA THR A 295 -2.46 0.74 10.63
C THR A 295 -2.14 1.84 9.62
N LEU A 296 -1.28 2.77 10.03
CA LEU A 296 -0.71 3.77 9.14
C LEU A 296 0.54 3.20 8.49
N TRP A 297 0.57 3.34 7.18
CA TRP A 297 1.65 2.87 6.32
C TRP A 297 2.28 4.04 5.57
N TRP A 298 3.52 3.85 5.21
CA TRP A 298 4.16 4.58 4.13
C TRP A 298 4.68 3.58 3.10
N ASP A 299 4.60 3.97 1.84
CA ASP A 299 5.33 3.34 0.77
C ASP A 299 6.45 4.27 0.32
N GLY A 300 7.61 3.68 0.03
CA GLY A 300 8.82 4.40 -0.32
C GLY A 300 9.70 3.59 -1.27
N PHE A 301 10.84 4.14 -1.59
CA PHE A 301 11.86 3.40 -2.32
C PHE A 301 13.18 3.36 -1.55
N THR A 302 13.91 2.29 -1.72
CA THR A 302 15.28 2.12 -1.27
C THR A 302 16.16 1.63 -2.41
N ILE A 303 17.49 1.69 -2.24
CA ILE A 303 18.46 1.33 -3.26
C ILE A 303 19.30 0.16 -2.77
N ALA A 304 19.52 -0.81 -3.64
CA ALA A 304 20.34 -1.99 -3.37
C ALA A 304 21.78 -1.59 -2.97
N LYS A 305 22.38 -2.34 -2.05
CA LYS A 305 23.73 -2.09 -1.56
C LYS A 305 24.81 -2.55 -2.57
N ASN A 306 24.62 -3.69 -3.18
CA ASN A 306 25.61 -4.39 -4.02
C ASN A 306 25.45 -4.06 -5.51
N ILE A 307 25.38 -2.76 -5.81
CA ILE A 307 25.38 -2.19 -7.17
C ILE A 307 26.46 -1.10 -7.28
N SER A 308 26.78 -0.71 -8.51
CA SER A 308 27.73 0.38 -8.74
C SER A 308 27.21 1.72 -8.21
N ASN A 309 28.10 2.66 -7.91
CA ASN A 309 27.71 4.01 -7.52
C ASN A 309 27.00 4.76 -8.66
N ALA A 310 27.36 4.49 -9.92
CA ALA A 310 26.70 5.06 -11.10
C ALA A 310 25.24 4.56 -11.18
N ASP A 311 24.99 3.27 -11.00
CA ASP A 311 23.63 2.72 -10.99
C ASP A 311 22.82 3.23 -9.78
N ALA A 312 23.44 3.41 -8.63
CA ALA A 312 22.79 3.96 -7.45
C ALA A 312 22.37 5.43 -7.65
N GLU A 313 23.27 6.26 -8.25
CA GLU A 313 22.96 7.64 -8.60
C GLU A 313 21.85 7.72 -9.65
N ALA A 314 21.97 6.93 -10.73
CA ALA A 314 20.96 6.86 -11.78
C ALA A 314 19.60 6.46 -11.20
N SER A 315 19.57 5.44 -10.34
CA SER A 315 18.36 4.96 -9.68
C SER A 315 17.73 6.03 -8.81
N PHE A 316 18.51 6.71 -7.97
CA PHE A 316 17.96 7.76 -7.10
C PHE A 316 17.37 8.91 -7.94
N ARG A 317 18.10 9.38 -8.97
CA ARG A 317 17.64 10.49 -9.82
C ARG A 317 16.41 10.12 -10.65
N ALA A 318 16.34 8.89 -11.18
CA ALA A 318 15.15 8.41 -11.88
C ALA A 318 13.93 8.38 -10.95
N MET A 319 14.10 7.89 -9.71
CA MET A 319 13.01 7.90 -8.71
C MET A 319 12.61 9.32 -8.32
N MET A 320 13.57 10.28 -8.21
CA MET A 320 13.25 11.69 -7.97
C MET A 320 12.47 12.31 -9.13
N ASN A 321 12.72 11.90 -10.38
CA ASN A 321 11.89 12.31 -11.52
C ASN A 321 10.46 11.73 -11.43
N GLY A 322 10.32 10.50 -10.95
CA GLY A 322 9.02 9.92 -10.61
C GLY A 322 8.25 10.74 -9.56
N LEU A 323 8.98 11.38 -8.64
CA LEU A 323 8.44 12.28 -7.60
C LEU A 323 8.33 13.75 -8.04
N ALA A 324 8.61 14.06 -9.30
CA ALA A 324 8.50 15.44 -9.80
C ALA A 324 7.08 15.99 -9.59
N PRO A 325 6.94 17.27 -9.19
CA PRO A 325 5.62 17.86 -8.91
C PRO A 325 4.62 17.71 -10.04
N ALA A 326 5.05 17.82 -11.29
CA ALA A 326 4.20 17.65 -12.46
C ALA A 326 3.62 16.22 -12.56
N ASN A 327 4.44 15.19 -12.28
CA ASN A 327 3.98 13.81 -12.27
C ASN A 327 2.99 13.54 -11.13
N ILE A 328 3.30 14.07 -9.93
CA ILE A 328 2.40 13.94 -8.76
C ILE A 328 1.06 14.64 -9.01
N THR A 329 1.07 15.87 -9.58
CA THR A 329 -0.15 16.60 -9.92
C THR A 329 -0.99 15.86 -10.98
N ALA A 330 -0.35 15.28 -11.99
CA ALA A 330 -1.04 14.51 -13.03
C ALA A 330 -1.70 13.23 -12.49
N HIS A 331 -1.19 12.69 -11.38
CA HIS A 331 -1.68 11.47 -10.72
C HIS A 331 -2.14 11.74 -9.29
N ASN A 332 -2.71 12.93 -9.05
CA ASN A 332 -3.06 13.41 -7.69
C ASN A 332 -3.88 12.40 -6.88
N ASP A 333 -4.87 11.78 -7.50
CA ASP A 333 -5.82 10.90 -6.81
C ASP A 333 -5.37 9.43 -6.74
N ALA A 334 -4.18 9.11 -7.29
CA ALA A 334 -3.62 7.75 -7.21
C ALA A 334 -3.13 7.37 -5.80
N ALA A 335 -2.84 8.36 -4.94
CA ALA A 335 -2.38 8.13 -3.57
C ALA A 335 -2.57 9.37 -2.69
N VAL A 336 -2.39 9.17 -1.37
CA VAL A 336 -2.11 10.28 -0.44
C VAL A 336 -0.59 10.56 -0.50
N TRP A 337 -0.19 11.35 -1.48
CA TRP A 337 1.22 11.62 -1.74
C TRP A 337 1.85 12.48 -0.64
N MET A 338 3.09 12.15 -0.29
CA MET A 338 3.91 12.94 0.63
C MET A 338 4.76 13.98 -0.12
N ALA A 339 4.85 13.87 -1.44
CA ALA A 339 5.67 14.69 -2.33
C ALA A 339 5.04 16.07 -2.63
N ASN A 340 5.85 16.97 -3.20
CA ASN A 340 5.37 18.26 -3.71
C ASN A 340 4.48 18.06 -4.95
N GLY A 341 3.54 18.99 -5.16
CA GLY A 341 2.55 18.89 -6.26
C GLY A 341 1.25 18.17 -5.85
N TYR A 342 1.20 17.55 -4.68
CA TYR A 342 0.01 16.91 -4.15
C TYR A 342 -0.94 17.92 -3.50
N THR A 343 -2.23 17.79 -3.84
CA THR A 343 -3.34 18.49 -3.19
C THR A 343 -4.36 17.47 -2.71
N PRO A 344 -4.61 17.33 -1.39
CA PRO A 344 -5.57 16.36 -0.86
C PRO A 344 -6.97 16.55 -1.47
N GLY A 345 -7.48 15.51 -2.12
CA GLY A 345 -8.84 15.44 -2.68
C GLY A 345 -9.76 14.52 -1.86
N VAL A 346 -10.92 14.19 -2.43
CA VAL A 346 -11.91 13.29 -1.80
C VAL A 346 -11.31 11.91 -1.53
N ALA A 347 -10.46 11.40 -2.43
CA ALA A 347 -9.80 10.10 -2.30
C ALA A 347 -8.94 9.96 -1.03
N ALA A 348 -8.38 11.07 -0.53
CA ALA A 348 -7.57 11.07 0.69
C ALA A 348 -8.38 11.01 2.00
N LYS A 349 -9.70 11.27 1.94
CA LYS A 349 -10.53 11.54 3.12
C LYS A 349 -10.43 10.46 4.19
N GLY A 350 -10.48 9.19 3.80
CA GLY A 350 -10.47 8.08 4.76
C GLY A 350 -9.11 7.91 5.45
N VAL A 351 -8.01 8.01 4.69
CA VAL A 351 -6.64 7.93 5.24
C VAL A 351 -6.38 9.08 6.21
N VAL A 352 -6.70 10.30 5.80
CA VAL A 352 -6.51 11.50 6.63
C VAL A 352 -7.34 11.41 7.90
N ALA A 353 -8.62 11.01 7.81
CA ALA A 353 -9.49 10.86 8.96
C ALA A 353 -8.97 9.78 9.93
N SER A 354 -8.47 8.65 9.44
CA SER A 354 -7.88 7.59 10.28
C SER A 354 -6.64 8.09 11.02
N ALA A 355 -5.75 8.82 10.33
CA ALA A 355 -4.56 9.39 10.93
C ALA A 355 -4.90 10.42 12.02
N GLN A 356 -5.84 11.32 11.74
CA GLN A 356 -6.30 12.33 12.70
C GLN A 356 -7.01 11.73 13.93
N ALA A 357 -7.67 10.59 13.75
CA ALA A 357 -8.30 9.84 14.85
C ALA A 357 -7.28 9.01 15.68
N GLY A 358 -5.99 9.06 15.36
CA GLY A 358 -4.92 8.41 16.12
C GLY A 358 -4.69 6.95 15.77
N ALA A 359 -4.94 6.55 14.52
CA ALA A 359 -4.51 5.24 14.01
C ALA A 359 -3.01 5.02 14.29
N LYS A 360 -2.65 3.80 14.64
CA LYS A 360 -1.27 3.45 14.99
C LYS A 360 -0.46 3.15 13.73
N PRO A 361 0.86 3.41 13.72
CA PRO A 361 1.71 2.89 12.64
C PRO A 361 1.71 1.36 12.67
N TYR A 362 1.95 0.73 11.52
CA TYR A 362 2.23 -0.69 11.46
C TYR A 362 3.48 -1.01 12.33
N PRO A 363 3.45 -2.07 13.15
CA PRO A 363 4.57 -2.41 14.02
C PRO A 363 5.83 -2.71 13.21
N MET A 364 6.95 -2.02 13.55
CA MET A 364 8.25 -2.18 12.88
C MET A 364 9.26 -2.95 13.75
N GLU A 365 8.79 -3.71 14.72
CA GLU A 365 9.65 -4.60 15.52
C GLU A 365 10.35 -5.63 14.61
N PRO A 366 11.63 -5.93 14.85
CA PRO A 366 12.42 -6.81 13.98
C PRO A 366 11.81 -8.20 13.72
N ALA A 367 11.05 -8.73 14.67
CA ALA A 367 10.40 -10.03 14.55
C ALA A 367 8.97 -9.97 13.95
N MET A 368 8.46 -8.77 13.61
CA MET A 368 7.07 -8.60 13.15
C MET A 368 6.81 -9.26 11.80
N ASP A 369 7.78 -9.31 10.89
CA ASP A 369 7.69 -10.01 9.61
C ASP A 369 7.40 -11.51 9.80
N LEU A 370 8.09 -12.15 10.76
CA LEU A 370 7.84 -13.55 11.12
C LEU A 370 6.46 -13.75 11.75
N MET A 371 6.02 -12.80 12.58
CA MET A 371 4.69 -12.83 13.18
C MET A 371 3.61 -12.66 12.11
N HIS A 372 3.78 -11.72 11.19
CA HIS A 372 2.86 -11.50 10.09
C HIS A 372 2.71 -12.75 9.21
N THR A 373 3.82 -13.40 8.88
CA THR A 373 3.82 -14.67 8.14
C THR A 373 3.08 -15.76 8.91
N ALA A 374 3.38 -15.94 10.20
CA ALA A 374 2.72 -16.94 11.02
C ALA A 374 1.20 -16.71 11.15
N LEU A 375 0.77 -15.45 11.26
CA LEU A 375 -0.66 -15.07 11.24
C LEU A 375 -1.32 -15.48 9.92
N GLY A 376 -0.72 -15.11 8.79
CA GLY A 376 -1.26 -15.39 7.45
C GLY A 376 -1.43 -16.87 7.17
N ASP A 377 -0.50 -17.70 7.67
CA ASP A 377 -0.51 -19.13 7.43
C ASP A 377 -1.49 -19.91 8.33
N ASN A 378 -1.80 -19.38 9.53
CA ASN A 378 -2.52 -20.17 10.54
C ASN A 378 -3.95 -19.69 10.85
N LEU A 379 -4.37 -18.48 10.47
CA LEU A 379 -5.66 -17.95 10.93
C LEU A 379 -6.87 -18.35 10.06
N SER A 380 -6.66 -18.70 8.79
CA SER A 380 -7.74 -19.05 7.86
C SER A 380 -8.61 -20.22 8.36
N VAL A 381 -8.01 -21.21 9.03
CA VAL A 381 -8.68 -22.39 9.58
C VAL A 381 -9.75 -22.03 10.64
N PHE A 382 -9.53 -20.94 11.41
CA PHE A 382 -10.55 -20.46 12.35
C PHE A 382 -11.73 -19.80 11.61
N LEU A 383 -11.45 -18.97 10.60
CA LEU A 383 -12.49 -18.31 9.82
C LEU A 383 -13.38 -19.34 9.08
N GLN A 384 -12.79 -20.44 8.62
CA GLN A 384 -13.52 -21.58 8.04
C GLN A 384 -14.28 -22.43 9.06
N GLY A 385 -14.10 -22.18 10.37
CA GLY A 385 -14.74 -22.94 11.43
C GLY A 385 -14.10 -24.29 11.78
N SER A 386 -12.89 -24.57 11.24
CA SER A 386 -12.19 -25.84 11.44
C SER A 386 -11.44 -25.93 12.77
N LYS A 387 -11.15 -24.80 13.43
CA LYS A 387 -10.43 -24.75 14.72
C LYS A 387 -11.01 -23.67 15.64
N PRO A 388 -10.96 -23.84 16.98
CA PRO A 388 -11.27 -22.78 17.94
C PRO A 388 -10.24 -21.63 17.86
N ALA A 389 -10.65 -20.39 18.20
CA ALA A 389 -9.79 -19.19 18.16
C ALA A 389 -8.50 -19.36 18.97
N LYS A 390 -8.60 -19.83 20.23
CA LYS A 390 -7.43 -20.05 21.09
C LYS A 390 -6.43 -21.04 20.49
N GLN A 391 -6.91 -22.07 19.81
CA GLN A 391 -6.02 -23.06 19.18
C GLN A 391 -5.35 -22.47 17.93
N ALA A 392 -6.07 -21.70 17.08
CA ALA A 392 -5.47 -21.04 15.93
C ALA A 392 -4.39 -20.02 16.35
N LEU A 393 -4.64 -19.28 17.44
CA LEU A 393 -3.64 -18.34 18.01
C LEU A 393 -2.45 -19.09 18.60
N ALA A 394 -2.67 -20.21 19.31
CA ALA A 394 -1.59 -21.04 19.85
C ALA A 394 -0.70 -21.63 18.75
N ASP A 395 -1.32 -22.12 17.66
CA ASP A 395 -0.59 -22.65 16.50
C ASP A 395 0.23 -21.53 15.82
N THR A 396 -0.34 -20.33 15.71
CA THR A 396 0.36 -19.14 15.20
C THR A 396 1.58 -18.79 16.05
N GLU A 397 1.42 -18.72 17.39
CA GLU A 397 2.55 -18.47 18.30
C GLU A 397 3.62 -19.55 18.22
N ALA A 398 3.22 -20.82 18.07
CA ALA A 398 4.16 -21.94 17.92
C ALA A 398 4.97 -21.83 16.62
N ALA A 399 4.31 -21.57 15.50
CA ALA A 399 4.96 -21.34 14.21
C ALA A 399 5.92 -20.14 14.27
N PHE A 400 5.47 -19.04 14.85
CA PHE A 400 6.31 -17.86 15.08
C PHE A 400 7.55 -18.20 15.92
N ARG A 401 7.39 -18.88 17.07
CA ARG A 401 8.52 -19.24 17.96
C ARG A 401 9.57 -20.08 17.23
N THR A 402 9.13 -21.01 16.38
CA THR A 402 10.05 -21.83 15.57
C THR A 402 10.88 -20.94 14.65
N ALA A 403 10.23 -20.08 13.84
CA ALA A 403 10.92 -19.18 12.94
C ALA A 403 11.80 -18.14 13.67
N ALA A 404 11.34 -17.63 14.82
CA ALA A 404 12.07 -16.66 15.62
C ALA A 404 13.33 -17.25 16.27
N LYS A 405 13.31 -18.53 16.68
CA LYS A 405 14.50 -19.25 17.14
C LYS A 405 15.51 -19.45 16.02
N GLU A 406 15.07 -19.89 14.84
CA GLU A 406 15.93 -20.06 13.66
C GLU A 406 16.63 -18.75 13.25
N LYS A 407 15.98 -17.61 13.47
CA LYS A 407 16.49 -16.27 13.20
C LYS A 407 17.24 -15.63 14.40
N GLY A 408 17.30 -16.30 15.55
CA GLY A 408 18.01 -15.81 16.74
C GLY A 408 17.28 -14.70 17.51
N PHE A 409 15.99 -14.48 17.28
CA PHE A 409 15.17 -13.54 18.07
C PHE A 409 14.73 -14.15 19.41
N LEU A 410 14.61 -15.47 19.48
CA LEU A 410 14.32 -16.25 20.68
C LEU A 410 15.41 -17.29 20.94
N LYS A 411 15.56 -17.71 22.23
CA LYS A 411 16.49 -18.76 22.65
C LYS A 411 15.87 -20.15 22.58
#